data_08d7c4a5f125dc714b6ecb0397598846
#
_entry.id   08d7c4a5f125dc714b6ecb0397598846
#
_cell.length_a   1.000
_cell.length_b   1.000
_cell.length_c   1.000
_cell.angle_alpha   90.00
_cell.angle_beta   90.00
_cell.angle_gamma   90.00
#
_symmetry.space_group_name_H-M   'P 1'
#
loop_
_entity.id
_entity.type
_entity.pdbx_description
1 polymer ?
#
loop_
_entity_poly.entity_id
_entity_poly.type
_entity_poly.pdbx_seq_one_letter_code
_entity_poly.pdbx_strand_id
1 'polypeptide(L)'
;MMNKETKKKVKLIVRTFLAANKGKSYTSKQICDFINENNLGIRGGVMSSEIGTVCDNQFCYHYGINRERKSGRNIWKYKMVE
;
A
#
# COMPACT_ATOMS: atom_id res chain seq x y z
N MET A 1 -5.50 15.27 1.00
CA MET A 1 -4.21 15.01 0.32
C MET A 1 -3.11 14.83 1.36
N MET A 2 -2.32 13.78 1.22
CA MET A 2 -1.25 13.50 2.18
C MET A 2 -0.07 14.46 1.99
N ASN A 3 0.50 14.92 3.10
CA ASN A 3 1.75 15.67 3.05
C ASN A 3 2.94 14.71 2.92
N LYS A 4 4.15 15.24 2.77
CA LYS A 4 5.35 14.43 2.56
C LYS A 4 5.63 13.47 3.72
N GLU A 5 5.44 13.93 4.95
CA GLU A 5 5.70 13.10 6.13
C GLU A 5 4.73 11.94 6.24
N THR A 6 3.45 12.22 6.04
CA THR A 6 2.42 11.18 6.05
C THR A 6 2.68 10.18 4.93
N LYS A 7 3.05 10.66 3.74
CA LYS A 7 3.37 9.80 2.61
C LYS A 7 4.53 8.87 2.92
N LYS A 8 5.58 9.37 3.58
CA LYS A 8 6.72 8.55 4.01
C LYS A 8 6.30 7.48 5.01
N LYS A 9 5.45 7.84 5.97
CA LYS A 9 4.93 6.89 6.95
C LYS A 9 4.12 5.79 6.28
N VAL A 10 3.23 6.16 5.37
CA VAL A 10 2.41 5.19 4.64
C VAL A 10 3.29 4.25 3.82
N LYS A 11 4.30 4.78 3.13
CA LYS A 11 5.24 3.96 2.38
C LYS A 11 5.95 2.93 3.26
N LEU A 12 6.41 3.36 4.42
CA LEU A 12 7.09 2.47 5.36
C LEU A 12 6.14 1.39 5.87
N ILE A 13 4.91 1.77 6.22
CA ILE A 13 3.90 0.83 6.70
C ILE A 13 3.56 -0.20 5.63
N VAL A 14 3.33 0.24 4.40
CA VAL A 14 2.99 -0.65 3.29
C VAL A 14 4.14 -1.63 3.04
N ARG A 15 5.36 -1.13 2.98
CA ARG A 15 6.54 -1.98 2.77
C ARG A 15 6.68 -3.01 3.88
N THR A 16 6.56 -2.58 5.12
CA THR A 16 6.70 -3.47 6.28
C THR A 16 5.59 -4.53 6.29
N PHE A 17 4.36 -4.12 6.01
CA PHE A 17 3.22 -5.03 5.96
C PHE A 17 3.40 -6.09 4.88
N LEU A 18 3.78 -5.69 3.68
CA LEU A 18 3.99 -6.63 2.59
C LEU A 18 5.20 -7.53 2.83
N ALA A 19 6.26 -6.99 3.43
CA ALA A 19 7.44 -7.78 3.78
C ALA A 19 7.13 -8.85 4.81
N ALA A 20 6.27 -8.54 5.77
CA ALA A 20 5.85 -9.50 6.78
C ALA A 20 4.91 -10.58 6.21
N ASN A 21 4.37 -10.35 5.00
CA ASN A 21 3.42 -11.25 4.35
C ASN A 21 3.85 -11.57 2.93
N LYS A 22 5.15 -11.78 2.71
CA LYS A 22 5.68 -12.07 1.38
C LYS A 22 4.94 -13.23 0.72
N GLY A 23 4.69 -13.10 -0.57
CA GLY A 23 3.98 -14.10 -1.34
C GLY A 23 2.47 -13.96 -1.31
N LYS A 24 1.92 -13.09 -0.47
CA LYS A 24 0.48 -12.83 -0.41
C LYS A 24 0.14 -11.52 -1.09
N SER A 25 -0.98 -11.50 -1.82
CA SER A 25 -1.46 -10.31 -2.53
C SER A 25 -2.52 -9.58 -1.69
N TYR A 26 -2.43 -8.26 -1.69
CA TYR A 26 -3.38 -7.41 -0.97
C TYR A 26 -3.84 -6.27 -1.88
N THR A 27 -5.13 -5.97 -1.82
CA THR A 27 -5.70 -4.83 -2.56
C THR A 27 -5.39 -3.53 -1.83
N SER A 28 -5.53 -2.40 -2.54
CA SER A 28 -5.40 -1.08 -1.91
C SER A 28 -6.35 -0.94 -0.72
N LYS A 29 -7.57 -1.46 -0.86
CA LYS A 29 -8.56 -1.41 0.22
C LYS A 29 -8.12 -2.21 1.45
N GLN A 30 -7.56 -3.39 1.24
CA GLN A 30 -7.08 -4.23 2.35
C GLN A 30 -5.93 -3.55 3.10
N ILE A 31 -5.01 -2.94 2.37
CA ILE A 31 -3.90 -2.21 2.97
C ILE A 31 -4.42 -0.99 3.74
N CYS A 32 -5.35 -0.27 3.13
CA CYS A 32 -6.01 0.88 3.74
C CYS A 32 -6.70 0.49 5.05
N ASP A 33 -7.47 -0.59 5.04
CA ASP A 33 -8.17 -1.09 6.22
C ASP A 33 -7.18 -1.48 7.32
N PHE A 34 -6.08 -2.13 6.96
CA PHE A 34 -5.04 -2.49 7.92
C PHE A 34 -4.49 -1.25 8.64
N ILE A 35 -4.16 -0.21 7.88
CA ILE A 35 -3.61 1.02 8.44
C ILE A 35 -4.62 1.70 9.37
N ASN A 36 -5.87 1.79 8.93
CA ASN A 36 -6.92 2.49 9.67
C ASN A 36 -7.34 1.73 10.94
N GLU A 37 -7.44 0.40 10.85
CA GLU A 37 -7.85 -0.43 11.98
C GLU A 37 -6.80 -0.54 13.06
N ASN A 38 -5.52 -0.46 12.70
CA ASN A 38 -4.42 -0.61 13.65
C ASN A 38 -3.90 0.71 14.20
N ASN A 39 -4.50 1.82 13.80
CA ASN A 39 -4.18 3.15 14.32
C ASN A 39 -2.67 3.43 14.31
N LEU A 40 -2.08 3.35 13.14
CA LEU A 40 -0.62 3.39 12.96
C LEU A 40 -0.05 4.81 12.87
N GLY A 41 -0.66 5.76 13.57
CA GLY A 41 -0.14 7.11 13.65
C GLY A 41 -0.45 8.00 12.45
N ILE A 42 -1.39 7.58 11.62
CA ILE A 42 -1.85 8.39 10.49
C ILE A 42 -3.09 9.15 10.92
N ARG A 43 -2.95 10.44 11.07
CA ARG A 43 -4.05 11.30 11.51
C ARG A 43 -5.15 11.33 10.45
N GLY A 44 -6.38 10.99 10.85
CA GLY A 44 -7.51 10.95 9.94
C GLY A 44 -7.57 9.73 9.05
N GLY A 45 -6.62 8.80 9.19
CA GLY A 45 -6.57 7.58 8.40
C GLY A 45 -6.12 7.80 6.96
N VAL A 46 -6.27 6.79 6.13
CA VAL A 46 -5.95 6.86 4.71
C VAL A 46 -7.11 6.35 3.88
N MET A 47 -7.16 6.78 2.62
CA MET A 47 -8.13 6.30 1.64
C MET A 47 -7.45 5.29 0.71
N SER A 48 -8.22 4.38 0.14
CA SER A 48 -7.67 3.37 -0.77
C SER A 48 -7.04 4.01 -2.01
N SER A 49 -7.58 5.14 -2.48
CA SER A 49 -6.99 5.89 -3.60
C SER A 49 -5.61 6.43 -3.25
N GLU A 50 -5.40 6.80 -1.99
CA GLU A 50 -4.10 7.28 -1.54
C GLU A 50 -3.06 6.17 -1.50
N ILE A 51 -3.47 4.95 -1.15
CA ILE A 51 -2.60 3.78 -1.23
C ILE A 51 -2.15 3.56 -2.67
N GLY A 52 -3.07 3.66 -3.63
CA GLY A 52 -2.73 3.54 -5.05
C GLY A 52 -1.72 4.59 -5.51
N THR A 53 -1.83 5.80 -5.00
CA THR A 53 -0.91 6.89 -5.33
C THR A 53 0.47 6.65 -4.72
N VAL A 54 0.52 6.18 -3.48
CA VAL A 54 1.79 5.89 -2.79
C VAL A 54 2.50 4.70 -3.43
N CYS A 55 1.76 3.66 -3.79
CA CYS A 55 2.33 2.45 -4.39
C CYS A 55 2.46 2.60 -5.91
N ASP A 56 3.19 3.61 -6.34
CA ASP A 56 3.44 3.84 -7.76
C ASP A 56 4.51 2.88 -8.30
N ASN A 57 4.81 3.00 -9.61
CA ASN A 57 5.77 2.12 -10.27
C ASN A 57 7.16 2.17 -9.64
N GLN A 58 7.63 3.35 -9.28
CA GLN A 58 8.96 3.51 -8.69
C GLN A 58 9.05 2.83 -7.33
N PHE A 59 8.04 3.05 -6.50
CA PHE A 59 7.99 2.46 -5.15
C PHE A 59 7.97 0.94 -5.26
N CYS A 60 7.09 0.39 -6.09
CA CYS A 60 6.95 -1.06 -6.24
C CYS A 60 8.21 -1.69 -6.81
N TYR A 61 8.80 -1.06 -7.82
CA TYR A 61 10.05 -1.54 -8.41
C TYR A 61 11.19 -1.56 -7.39
N HIS A 62 11.31 -0.47 -6.62
CA HIS A 62 12.40 -0.31 -5.65
C HIS A 62 12.38 -1.37 -4.56
N TYR A 63 11.21 -1.80 -4.14
CA TYR A 63 11.06 -2.75 -3.02
C TYR A 63 10.64 -4.15 -3.45
N GLY A 64 10.69 -4.45 -4.74
CA GLY A 64 10.35 -5.78 -5.23
C GLY A 64 8.89 -6.15 -5.04
N ILE A 65 8.00 -5.18 -5.19
CA ILE A 65 6.56 -5.38 -5.07
C ILE A 65 5.96 -5.55 -6.45
N ASN A 66 5.27 -6.67 -6.69
CA ASN A 66 4.50 -6.87 -7.90
C ASN A 66 3.17 -6.15 -7.78
N ARG A 67 2.81 -5.43 -8.82
CA ARG A 67 1.57 -4.67 -8.88
C ARG A 67 0.73 -5.19 -10.04
N GLU A 68 -0.46 -5.69 -9.71
CA GLU A 68 -1.41 -6.19 -10.70
C GLU A 68 -2.71 -5.42 -10.62
N ARG A 69 -3.32 -5.18 -11.77
CA ARG A 69 -4.66 -4.61 -11.85
C ARG A 69 -5.62 -5.68 -12.32
N LYS A 70 -6.71 -5.86 -11.58
CA LYS A 70 -7.74 -6.82 -11.94
C LYS A 70 -8.43 -6.37 -13.23
N SER A 71 -8.58 -7.30 -14.18
CA SER A 71 -9.18 -7.03 -15.48
C SER A 71 -10.57 -6.39 -15.34
N GLY A 72 -10.80 -5.30 -16.08
CA GLY A 72 -12.07 -4.62 -16.11
C GLY A 72 -12.41 -3.76 -14.91
N ARG A 73 -11.50 -3.63 -13.93
CA ARG A 73 -11.71 -2.81 -12.74
C ARG A 73 -10.44 -2.10 -12.33
N ASN A 74 -10.58 -0.94 -11.68
CA ASN A 74 -9.44 -0.19 -11.13
C ASN A 74 -9.07 -0.69 -9.74
N ILE A 75 -8.93 -2.00 -9.60
CA ILE A 75 -8.54 -2.62 -8.34
C ILE A 75 -7.12 -3.15 -8.50
N TRP A 76 -6.19 -2.53 -7.79
CA TRP A 76 -4.80 -2.94 -7.78
C TRP A 76 -4.54 -3.90 -6.65
N LYS A 77 -3.73 -4.91 -6.92
CA LYS A 77 -3.20 -5.83 -5.92
C LYS A 77 -1.69 -5.70 -5.86
N TYR A 78 -1.18 -5.78 -4.66
CA TYR A 78 0.25 -5.63 -4.39
C TYR A 78 0.76 -6.86 -3.67
N LYS A 79 1.89 -7.38 -4.10
CA LYS A 79 2.52 -8.55 -3.50
C LYS A 79 4.03 -8.34 -3.48
N MET A 80 4.66 -8.48 -2.31
CA MET A 80 6.11 -8.49 -2.24
C MET A 80 6.61 -9.88 -2.62
N VAL A 81 7.53 -9.93 -3.59
CA VAL A 81 8.08 -11.18 -4.10
C VAL A 81 9.04 -11.77 -3.06
N GLU A 82 8.95 -13.06 -2.89
CA GLU A 82 9.85 -13.79 -2.00
C GLU A 82 11.28 -13.85 -2.53
#